data_c90d9d4469d3c62611ab6583f23a59dc
#
_entry.id   c90d9d4469d3c62611ab6583f23a59dc
#
_cell.length_a   1.000
_cell.length_b   1.000
_cell.length_c   1.000
_cell.angle_alpha   90.00
_cell.angle_beta   90.00
_cell.angle_gamma   90.00
#
_symmetry.space_group_name_H-M   'P 1'
#
loop_
_entity.id
_entity.type
_entity.pdbx_description
1 polymer ?
#
loop_
_entity_poly.entity_id
_entity_poly.type
_entity_poly.pdbx_seq_one_letter_code
_entity_poly.pdbx_strand_id
1 'polypeptide(L)'
;MEKKGNKNFCGRFAPSPTGPLHLGSLVTALASFLDVKSENGKFWLRIEDIDSQRSKVNFIRLIKQQLVDHGIVWDVWPNLAHEKEGVIYQSERQHIYSHFMYYLNSLDRTFLCKCTRKSLSQTNHHIEYLESGEIRYPQICRDRTSVRLSQRQTLRFKSTNRDDFVIKRLSTGDFSYAFTVVIDDYLQEITRVVRGDDLKFTIERNRQLQTILGFPFPTILHVPVVKDCNGRKLSKTDEDSKLRGGKFIKNQIKQSWTHLRKNMPSSWIEKVTPTYETFFF
;
A
#
# COMPACT_ATOMS: atom_id res chain seq x y z
N MET A 1 6.44 8.69 -34.78
CA MET A 1 5.31 7.80 -34.51
C MET A 1 4.97 7.98 -33.03
N GLU A 2 3.92 8.73 -32.71
CA GLU A 2 3.42 8.83 -31.34
C GLU A 2 2.94 7.43 -30.91
N LYS A 3 3.56 6.87 -29.88
CA LYS A 3 3.03 5.67 -29.24
C LYS A 3 1.64 6.01 -28.72
N LYS A 4 0.58 5.41 -29.30
CA LYS A 4 -0.76 5.45 -28.70
C LYS A 4 -0.64 4.85 -27.30
N GLY A 5 -0.48 5.69 -26.30
CA GLY A 5 -0.47 5.26 -24.91
C GLY A 5 -1.75 4.50 -24.60
N ASN A 6 -1.61 3.44 -23.80
CA ASN A 6 -2.75 2.66 -23.36
C ASN A 6 -3.59 3.53 -22.39
N LYS A 7 -4.68 4.14 -22.90
CA LYS A 7 -5.55 5.08 -22.16
C LYS A 7 -6.07 4.55 -20.82
N ASN A 8 -5.92 3.25 -20.58
CA ASN A 8 -6.38 2.55 -19.38
C ASN A 8 -5.22 2.21 -18.41
N PHE A 9 -4.02 2.76 -18.60
CA PHE A 9 -2.90 2.49 -17.69
C PHE A 9 -3.01 3.39 -16.46
N CYS A 10 -3.34 2.80 -15.33
CA CYS A 10 -3.53 3.51 -14.06
C CYS A 10 -2.62 2.95 -12.97
N GLY A 11 -1.91 3.83 -12.30
CA GLY A 11 -1.12 3.49 -11.14
C GLY A 11 -1.30 4.48 -10.01
N ARG A 12 -0.73 4.18 -8.85
CA ARG A 12 -0.86 5.04 -7.67
C ARG A 12 0.39 5.02 -6.80
N PHE A 13 0.59 6.12 -6.08
CA PHE A 13 1.41 6.12 -4.87
C PHE A 13 0.49 6.20 -3.65
N ALA A 14 0.72 5.33 -2.66
CA ALA A 14 -0.22 5.14 -1.55
C ALA A 14 0.51 5.15 -0.19
N PRO A 15 0.96 6.34 0.28
CA PRO A 15 1.70 6.46 1.52
C PRO A 15 0.77 6.48 2.74
N SER A 16 1.18 5.78 3.83
CA SER A 16 0.55 5.94 5.15
C SER A 16 1.15 7.15 5.88
N PRO A 17 0.32 8.08 6.42
CA PRO A 17 0.79 9.32 7.03
C PRO A 17 1.20 9.13 8.51
N THR A 18 2.10 8.18 8.77
CA THR A 18 2.64 7.86 10.09
C THR A 18 3.97 8.55 10.37
N GLY A 19 4.47 9.34 9.43
CA GLY A 19 5.71 10.11 9.47
C GLY A 19 5.96 10.78 8.10
N PRO A 20 7.02 11.63 8.00
CA PRO A 20 7.46 12.20 6.74
C PRO A 20 7.88 11.10 5.75
N LEU A 21 7.98 11.44 4.47
CA LEU A 21 8.61 10.56 3.51
C LEU A 21 10.13 10.47 3.77
N HIS A 22 10.69 9.32 3.47
CA HIS A 22 12.13 9.05 3.49
C HIS A 22 12.62 8.67 2.09
N LEU A 23 13.92 8.57 1.88
CA LEU A 23 14.50 8.25 0.57
C LEU A 23 13.91 6.98 -0.05
N GLY A 24 13.66 5.92 0.72
CA GLY A 24 13.00 4.71 0.24
C GLY A 24 11.57 4.95 -0.25
N SER A 25 10.83 5.86 0.40
CA SER A 25 9.50 6.28 -0.06
C SER A 25 9.59 7.06 -1.38
N LEU A 26 10.59 7.94 -1.51
CA LEU A 26 10.82 8.71 -2.74
C LEU A 26 11.19 7.78 -3.90
N VAL A 27 12.04 6.79 -3.68
CA VAL A 27 12.39 5.77 -4.69
C VAL A 27 11.14 5.06 -5.22
N THR A 28 10.24 4.65 -4.31
CA THR A 28 8.99 3.98 -4.70
C THR A 28 8.03 4.92 -5.41
N ALA A 29 7.90 6.17 -4.93
CA ALA A 29 7.05 7.19 -5.56
C ALA A 29 7.55 7.53 -6.96
N LEU A 30 8.85 7.75 -7.11
CA LEU A 30 9.50 8.04 -8.40
C LEU A 30 9.32 6.87 -9.38
N ALA A 31 9.55 5.64 -8.94
CA ALA A 31 9.35 4.46 -9.78
C ALA A 31 7.90 4.33 -10.25
N SER A 32 6.93 4.54 -9.36
CA SER A 32 5.50 4.48 -9.70
C SER A 32 5.11 5.59 -10.67
N PHE A 33 5.58 6.81 -10.44
CA PHE A 33 5.34 7.96 -11.31
C PHE A 33 5.91 7.72 -12.72
N LEU A 34 7.19 7.35 -12.82
CA LEU A 34 7.85 7.10 -14.09
C LEU A 34 7.21 5.94 -14.86
N ASP A 35 6.88 4.84 -14.19
CA ASP A 35 6.24 3.68 -14.83
C ASP A 35 4.91 4.05 -15.47
N VAL A 36 4.10 4.87 -14.77
CA VAL A 36 2.80 5.32 -15.26
C VAL A 36 2.93 6.36 -16.36
N LYS A 37 3.77 7.37 -16.16
CA LYS A 37 3.93 8.46 -17.14
C LYS A 37 4.62 8.00 -18.43
N SER A 38 5.47 6.97 -18.40
CA SER A 38 6.05 6.37 -19.60
C SER A 38 5.02 5.68 -20.51
N GLU A 39 3.84 5.36 -19.97
CA GLU A 39 2.70 4.80 -20.70
C GLU A 39 1.60 5.85 -21.00
N ASN A 40 1.86 7.14 -20.73
CA ASN A 40 0.85 8.21 -20.76
C ASN A 40 -0.39 7.89 -19.90
N GLY A 41 -0.19 7.15 -18.82
CA GLY A 41 -1.23 6.70 -17.90
C GLY A 41 -1.62 7.75 -16.87
N LYS A 42 -2.61 7.39 -16.02
CA LYS A 42 -3.08 8.18 -14.89
C LYS A 42 -2.38 7.78 -13.61
N PHE A 43 -1.87 8.75 -12.89
CA PHE A 43 -1.14 8.55 -11.63
C PHE A 43 -1.90 9.16 -10.46
N TRP A 44 -2.35 8.32 -9.53
CA TRP A 44 -3.17 8.73 -8.40
C TRP A 44 -2.37 8.85 -7.11
N LEU A 45 -2.77 9.76 -6.24
CA LEU A 45 -2.32 9.80 -4.85
C LEU A 45 -3.44 9.32 -3.93
N ARG A 46 -3.16 8.29 -3.14
CA ARG A 46 -4.05 7.79 -2.09
C ARG A 46 -3.34 7.87 -0.74
N ILE A 47 -3.93 8.57 0.21
CA ILE A 47 -3.44 8.61 1.59
C ILE A 47 -4.05 7.45 2.36
N GLU A 48 -3.19 6.55 2.84
CA GLU A 48 -3.59 5.37 3.62
C GLU A 48 -3.60 5.69 5.12
N ASP A 49 -4.58 6.51 5.52
CA ASP A 49 -4.77 7.06 6.87
C ASP A 49 -5.77 6.26 7.73
N ILE A 50 -5.95 4.99 7.41
CA ILE A 50 -6.89 4.09 8.07
C ILE A 50 -6.51 3.74 9.51
N ASP A 51 -5.22 3.77 9.86
CA ASP A 51 -4.75 3.60 11.23
C ASP A 51 -4.91 4.92 12.01
N SER A 52 -6.06 5.07 12.65
CA SER A 52 -6.47 6.30 13.35
C SER A 52 -5.52 6.70 14.48
N GLN A 53 -4.81 5.74 15.08
CA GLN A 53 -3.88 6.01 16.20
C GLN A 53 -2.54 6.58 15.72
N ARG A 54 -2.05 6.14 14.56
CA ARG A 54 -0.73 6.53 14.05
C ARG A 54 -0.76 7.59 12.97
N SER A 55 -1.89 7.74 12.27
CA SER A 55 -2.05 8.74 11.20
C SER A 55 -2.19 10.14 11.77
N LYS A 56 -1.47 11.11 11.18
CA LYS A 56 -1.51 12.52 11.61
C LYS A 56 -1.70 13.45 10.42
N VAL A 57 -2.63 14.39 10.54
CA VAL A 57 -2.96 15.39 9.50
C VAL A 57 -1.72 16.19 9.07
N ASN A 58 -0.84 16.53 10.01
CA ASN A 58 0.39 17.26 9.69
C ASN A 58 1.31 16.46 8.75
N PHE A 59 1.35 15.13 8.88
CA PHE A 59 2.13 14.30 7.97
C PHE A 59 1.48 14.18 6.59
N ILE A 60 0.17 14.25 6.49
CA ILE A 60 -0.53 14.29 5.19
C ILE A 60 -0.10 15.52 4.40
N ARG A 61 -0.16 16.70 5.03
CA ARG A 61 0.28 17.97 4.40
C ARG A 61 1.74 17.91 3.99
N LEU A 62 2.59 17.42 4.89
CA LEU A 62 4.03 17.29 4.63
C LEU A 62 4.32 16.33 3.48
N ILE A 63 3.67 15.17 3.42
CA ILE A 63 3.84 14.18 2.34
C ILE A 63 3.47 14.80 0.99
N LYS A 64 2.32 15.50 0.90
CA LYS A 64 1.91 16.16 -0.33
C LYS A 64 2.94 17.23 -0.76
N GLN A 65 3.38 18.06 0.17
CA GLN A 65 4.41 19.06 -0.11
C GLN A 65 5.72 18.42 -0.57
N GLN A 66 6.18 17.37 0.12
CA GLN A 66 7.39 16.65 -0.26
C GLN A 66 7.30 16.05 -1.67
N LEU A 67 6.16 15.51 -2.07
CA LEU A 67 5.97 14.98 -3.43
C LEU A 67 6.05 16.10 -4.47
N VAL A 68 5.34 17.20 -4.25
CA VAL A 68 5.33 18.36 -5.16
C VAL A 68 6.73 18.97 -5.27
N ASP A 69 7.42 19.17 -4.16
CA ASP A 69 8.79 19.70 -4.13
C ASP A 69 9.77 18.82 -4.95
N HIS A 70 9.52 17.51 -5.00
CA HIS A 70 10.33 16.56 -5.78
C HIS A 70 9.78 16.34 -7.20
N GLY A 71 8.87 17.18 -7.70
CA GLY A 71 8.33 17.08 -9.04
C GLY A 71 7.39 15.91 -9.30
N ILE A 72 6.92 15.21 -8.24
CA ILE A 72 5.97 14.11 -8.34
C ILE A 72 4.57 14.67 -8.12
N VAL A 73 3.86 14.88 -9.22
CA VAL A 73 2.48 15.39 -9.23
C VAL A 73 1.51 14.29 -9.66
N TRP A 74 0.32 14.31 -9.12
CA TRP A 74 -0.74 13.32 -9.40
C TRP A 74 -1.88 13.92 -10.23
N ASP A 75 -2.59 13.06 -10.91
CA ASP A 75 -3.79 13.44 -11.65
C ASP A 75 -4.99 13.55 -10.68
N VAL A 76 -5.96 14.39 -11.02
CA VAL A 76 -7.20 14.56 -10.24
C VAL A 76 -8.18 13.44 -10.57
N TRP A 77 -8.67 12.73 -9.56
CA TRP A 77 -9.67 11.69 -9.73
C TRP A 77 -11.03 12.30 -10.13
N PRO A 78 -11.61 11.92 -11.29
CA PRO A 78 -12.73 12.67 -11.87
C PRO A 78 -14.06 12.56 -11.12
N ASN A 79 -14.27 11.53 -10.32
CA ASN A 79 -15.57 11.23 -9.71
C ASN A 79 -15.68 11.63 -8.23
N LEU A 80 -14.69 12.33 -7.68
CA LEU A 80 -14.71 12.79 -6.30
C LEU A 80 -15.05 14.27 -6.23
N ALA A 81 -16.33 14.57 -6.33
CA ALA A 81 -16.87 15.94 -6.35
C ALA A 81 -16.54 16.79 -5.09
N HIS A 82 -15.98 16.19 -4.05
CA HIS A 82 -15.66 16.83 -2.78
C HIS A 82 -14.18 16.89 -2.43
N GLU A 83 -13.30 16.30 -3.24
CA GLU A 83 -11.88 16.27 -2.94
C GLU A 83 -11.14 17.42 -3.62
N LYS A 84 -10.87 18.44 -2.83
CA LYS A 84 -10.25 19.71 -3.24
C LYS A 84 -8.90 19.60 -3.94
N GLU A 85 -8.26 18.41 -4.00
CA GLU A 85 -6.90 18.25 -4.51
C GLU A 85 -6.71 16.94 -5.31
N GLY A 86 -7.79 16.23 -5.63
CA GLY A 86 -7.71 14.97 -6.38
C GLY A 86 -7.05 13.81 -5.60
N VAL A 87 -6.95 13.94 -4.28
CA VAL A 87 -6.34 12.95 -3.38
C VAL A 87 -7.44 12.12 -2.72
N ILE A 88 -7.23 10.80 -2.64
CA ILE A 88 -8.14 9.88 -1.97
C ILE A 88 -7.64 9.61 -0.56
N TYR A 89 -8.56 9.69 0.42
CA TYR A 89 -8.29 9.41 1.83
C TYR A 89 -9.05 8.15 2.26
N GLN A 90 -8.33 7.16 2.78
CA GLN A 90 -8.97 5.91 3.22
C GLN A 90 -9.89 6.10 4.42
N SER A 91 -9.59 7.03 5.31
CA SER A 91 -10.42 7.36 6.48
C SER A 91 -11.85 7.78 6.10
N GLU A 92 -12.06 8.39 4.93
CA GLU A 92 -13.35 8.83 4.42
C GLU A 92 -14.17 7.71 3.77
N ARG A 93 -13.57 6.53 3.57
CA ARG A 93 -14.12 5.42 2.80
C ARG A 93 -14.65 4.25 3.67
N GLN A 94 -14.81 4.47 4.97
CA GLN A 94 -15.25 3.47 5.94
C GLN A 94 -16.57 2.77 5.54
N HIS A 95 -17.51 3.51 4.94
CA HIS A 95 -18.79 2.98 4.47
C HIS A 95 -18.61 1.99 3.31
N ILE A 96 -17.67 2.27 2.39
CA ILE A 96 -17.32 1.39 1.27
C ILE A 96 -16.72 0.08 1.80
N TYR A 97 -15.75 0.17 2.71
CA TYR A 97 -15.14 -1.01 3.29
C TYR A 97 -16.15 -1.84 4.10
N SER A 98 -17.07 -1.18 4.80
CA SER A 98 -18.15 -1.87 5.51
C SER A 98 -19.06 -2.64 4.55
N HIS A 99 -19.39 -2.07 3.39
CA HIS A 99 -20.16 -2.76 2.36
C HIS A 99 -19.50 -4.07 1.91
N PHE A 100 -18.21 -4.02 1.52
CA PHE A 100 -17.49 -5.21 1.10
C PHE A 100 -17.26 -6.21 2.25
N MET A 101 -17.09 -5.73 3.48
CA MET A 101 -17.02 -6.58 4.66
C MET A 101 -18.32 -7.37 4.87
N TYR A 102 -19.49 -6.72 4.77
CA TYR A 102 -20.79 -7.38 4.87
C TYR A 102 -21.01 -8.36 3.73
N TYR A 103 -20.58 -8.02 2.51
CA TYR A 103 -20.62 -8.93 1.38
C TYR A 103 -19.79 -10.20 1.63
N LEU A 104 -18.55 -10.08 2.11
CA LEU A 104 -17.74 -11.24 2.49
C LEU A 104 -18.38 -12.06 3.62
N ASN A 105 -19.05 -11.41 4.56
CA ASN A 105 -19.76 -12.10 5.63
C ASN A 105 -20.97 -12.91 5.11
N SER A 106 -21.72 -12.37 4.15
CA SER A 106 -22.84 -13.08 3.50
C SER A 106 -22.40 -14.32 2.72
N LEU A 107 -21.14 -14.34 2.25
CA LEU A 107 -20.50 -15.49 1.60
C LEU A 107 -19.85 -16.48 2.59
N ASP A 108 -20.06 -16.33 3.91
CA ASP A 108 -19.36 -17.07 4.97
C ASP A 108 -17.82 -17.02 4.86
N ARG A 109 -17.29 -15.88 4.39
CA ARG A 109 -15.84 -15.67 4.22
C ARG A 109 -15.20 -14.90 5.36
N THR A 110 -15.90 -14.76 6.50
CA THR A 110 -15.38 -14.07 7.68
C THR A 110 -15.67 -14.84 8.96
N PHE A 111 -14.90 -14.56 10.01
CA PHE A 111 -15.15 -15.07 11.35
C PHE A 111 -14.58 -14.15 12.43
N LEU A 112 -15.17 -14.21 13.62
CA LEU A 112 -14.72 -13.45 14.79
C LEU A 112 -13.57 -14.16 15.50
N CYS A 113 -12.52 -13.42 15.83
CA CYS A 113 -11.32 -13.92 16.50
C CYS A 113 -11.03 -13.13 17.78
N LYS A 114 -10.80 -13.83 18.89
CA LYS A 114 -10.42 -13.24 20.19
C LYS A 114 -8.91 -13.18 20.41
N CYS A 115 -8.13 -13.82 19.55
CA CYS A 115 -6.69 -13.93 19.74
C CYS A 115 -6.00 -12.58 19.61
N THR A 116 -5.18 -12.24 20.59
CA THR A 116 -4.25 -11.12 20.57
C THR A 116 -2.88 -11.59 20.07
N ARG A 117 -2.00 -10.67 19.65
CA ARG A 117 -0.61 -11.01 19.32
C ARG A 117 0.08 -11.73 20.49
N LYS A 118 -0.11 -11.23 21.72
CA LYS A 118 0.45 -11.83 22.93
C LYS A 118 -0.09 -13.26 23.16
N SER A 119 -1.40 -13.48 23.02
CA SER A 119 -1.95 -14.85 23.20
C SER A 119 -1.49 -15.80 22.09
N LEU A 120 -1.28 -15.32 20.86
CA LEU A 120 -0.75 -16.14 19.77
C LEU A 120 0.73 -16.52 19.97
N SER A 121 1.56 -15.62 20.51
CA SER A 121 2.96 -15.94 20.81
C SER A 121 3.15 -16.86 22.02
N GLN A 122 2.12 -17.02 22.86
CA GLN A 122 2.12 -17.85 24.05
C GLN A 122 1.30 -19.15 23.90
N THR A 123 0.82 -19.47 22.70
CA THR A 123 0.02 -20.69 22.47
C THR A 123 0.92 -21.91 22.40
N ASN A 124 0.40 -23.06 22.82
CA ASN A 124 1.06 -24.38 22.66
C ASN A 124 0.98 -24.90 21.21
N HIS A 125 0.32 -24.18 20.30
CA HIS A 125 0.32 -24.51 18.88
C HIS A 125 1.69 -24.22 18.27
N HIS A 126 2.09 -25.01 17.30
CA HIS A 126 3.28 -24.74 16.52
C HIS A 126 3.14 -23.35 15.86
N ILE A 127 4.07 -22.44 16.19
CA ILE A 127 4.08 -21.08 15.68
C ILE A 127 4.83 -21.09 14.35
N GLU A 128 4.10 -20.80 13.27
CA GLU A 128 4.70 -20.57 11.95
C GLU A 128 4.80 -19.06 11.71
N TYR A 129 5.97 -18.60 11.30
CA TYR A 129 6.18 -17.21 10.92
C TYR A 129 6.15 -17.09 9.40
N LEU A 130 5.46 -16.07 8.92
CA LEU A 130 5.49 -15.67 7.52
C LEU A 130 6.83 -14.97 7.22
N GLU A 131 7.18 -14.84 5.95
CA GLU A 131 8.36 -14.08 5.50
C GLU A 131 8.39 -12.63 6.03
N SER A 132 7.24 -12.07 6.33
CA SER A 132 7.10 -10.74 6.97
C SER A 132 7.50 -10.69 8.44
N GLY A 133 7.77 -11.83 9.08
CA GLY A 133 7.92 -11.95 10.52
C GLY A 133 6.58 -11.94 11.31
N GLU A 134 5.43 -11.86 10.61
CA GLU A 134 4.13 -12.03 11.25
C GLU A 134 3.87 -13.49 11.60
N ILE A 135 3.18 -13.71 12.72
CA ILE A 135 2.71 -15.05 13.08
C ILE A 135 1.58 -15.44 12.11
N ARG A 136 1.73 -16.56 11.41
CA ARG A 136 0.64 -17.19 10.69
C ARG A 136 -0.44 -17.57 11.69
N TYR A 137 -1.67 -17.17 11.42
CA TYR A 137 -2.76 -17.43 12.35
C TYR A 137 -3.07 -18.93 12.47
N PRO A 138 -2.99 -19.53 13.68
CA PRO A 138 -3.15 -20.98 13.88
C PRO A 138 -4.61 -21.45 13.92
N GLN A 139 -5.54 -20.70 13.35
CA GLN A 139 -6.97 -21.02 13.12
C GLN A 139 -7.82 -21.33 14.36
N ILE A 140 -7.37 -20.95 15.54
CA ILE A 140 -8.00 -21.27 16.83
C ILE A 140 -9.50 -20.91 16.90
N CYS A 141 -9.92 -19.83 16.25
CA CYS A 141 -11.30 -19.34 16.27
C CYS A 141 -12.07 -19.56 14.97
N ARG A 142 -11.44 -20.13 13.93
CA ARG A 142 -12.02 -20.20 12.57
C ARG A 142 -13.36 -20.93 12.51
N ASP A 143 -13.49 -22.06 13.20
CA ASP A 143 -14.65 -22.93 13.14
C ASP A 143 -15.56 -22.83 14.38
N ARG A 144 -15.36 -21.79 15.18
CA ARG A 144 -16.20 -21.56 16.37
C ARG A 144 -17.53 -20.93 15.98
N THR A 145 -18.62 -21.67 16.17
CA THR A 145 -19.99 -21.26 15.83
C THR A 145 -20.61 -20.24 16.79
N SER A 146 -20.06 -20.08 18.02
CA SER A 146 -20.62 -19.20 19.03
C SER A 146 -19.56 -18.31 19.66
N VAL A 147 -19.21 -17.23 19.00
CA VAL A 147 -18.38 -16.18 19.59
C VAL A 147 -19.27 -14.97 19.85
N ARG A 148 -19.59 -14.68 21.13
CA ARG A 148 -20.30 -13.43 21.48
C ARG A 148 -19.47 -12.23 21.05
N LEU A 149 -20.11 -11.28 20.39
CA LEU A 149 -19.50 -10.01 20.01
C LEU A 149 -18.91 -9.30 21.23
N SER A 150 -17.66 -8.93 21.19
CA SER A 150 -17.01 -8.07 22.18
C SER A 150 -16.07 -7.09 21.48
N GLN A 151 -15.88 -5.90 22.07
CA GLN A 151 -15.02 -4.86 21.52
C GLN A 151 -13.54 -5.26 21.37
N ARG A 152 -13.10 -6.31 22.07
CA ARG A 152 -11.69 -6.79 22.00
C ARG A 152 -11.43 -7.82 20.91
N GLN A 153 -12.34 -7.95 19.94
CA GLN A 153 -12.24 -8.92 18.86
C GLN A 153 -11.72 -8.31 17.58
N THR A 154 -11.31 -9.18 16.67
CA THR A 154 -11.03 -8.85 15.27
C THR A 154 -11.92 -9.67 14.37
N LEU A 155 -12.34 -9.10 13.25
CA LEU A 155 -12.93 -9.85 12.17
C LEU A 155 -11.81 -10.29 11.23
N ARG A 156 -11.76 -11.59 10.93
CA ARG A 156 -10.78 -12.19 10.03
C ARG A 156 -11.42 -12.69 8.75
N PHE A 157 -10.65 -12.69 7.68
CA PHE A 157 -10.98 -13.34 6.43
C PHE A 157 -10.66 -14.84 6.52
N LYS A 158 -11.58 -15.69 6.04
CA LYS A 158 -11.39 -17.15 5.87
C LYS A 158 -10.68 -17.40 4.55
N SER A 159 -9.37 -17.53 4.58
CA SER A 159 -8.57 -17.80 3.40
C SER A 159 -8.70 -19.26 2.94
N THR A 160 -8.45 -19.54 1.67
CA THR A 160 -8.45 -20.90 1.11
C THR A 160 -7.18 -21.66 1.44
N ASN A 161 -6.06 -20.96 1.58
CA ASN A 161 -4.73 -21.52 1.91
C ASN A 161 -4.39 -21.47 3.40
N ARG A 162 -5.39 -21.22 4.26
CA ARG A 162 -5.25 -21.11 5.72
C ARG A 162 -4.37 -19.96 6.23
N ASP A 163 -4.06 -18.97 5.40
CA ASP A 163 -3.45 -17.70 5.84
C ASP A 163 -4.56 -16.69 6.16
N ASP A 164 -5.31 -16.97 7.25
CA ASP A 164 -6.41 -16.11 7.69
C ASP A 164 -5.89 -14.80 8.27
N PHE A 165 -6.24 -13.69 7.67
CA PHE A 165 -5.76 -12.37 8.09
C PHE A 165 -6.88 -11.46 8.61
N VAL A 166 -6.50 -10.43 9.34
CA VAL A 166 -7.46 -9.48 9.92
C VAL A 166 -8.06 -8.61 8.82
N ILE A 167 -9.39 -8.48 8.80
CA ILE A 167 -10.14 -7.50 7.98
C ILE A 167 -10.36 -6.22 8.80
N LYS A 168 -10.87 -6.36 10.05
CA LYS A 168 -11.24 -5.22 10.88
C LYS A 168 -10.89 -5.47 12.34
N ARG A 169 -10.35 -4.47 13.02
CA ARG A 169 -10.20 -4.45 14.49
C ARG A 169 -11.45 -3.81 15.09
N LEU A 170 -12.23 -4.57 15.86
CA LEU A 170 -13.47 -4.05 16.46
C LEU A 170 -13.19 -3.06 17.61
N SER A 171 -12.00 -3.14 18.23
CA SER A 171 -11.61 -2.23 19.33
C SER A 171 -11.38 -0.78 18.87
N THR A 172 -10.85 -0.57 17.68
CA THR A 172 -10.57 0.76 17.12
C THR A 172 -11.51 1.12 15.97
N GLY A 173 -12.22 0.14 15.42
CA GLY A 173 -13.02 0.30 14.21
C GLY A 173 -12.20 0.28 12.92
N ASP A 174 -10.87 0.21 12.99
CA ASP A 174 -9.99 0.30 11.84
C ASP A 174 -10.04 -0.96 10.98
N PHE A 175 -10.14 -0.77 9.68
CA PHE A 175 -9.91 -1.83 8.71
C PHE A 175 -8.41 -2.10 8.52
N SER A 176 -8.05 -3.28 8.06
CA SER A 176 -6.66 -3.61 7.79
C SER A 176 -6.22 -3.16 6.40
N TYR A 177 -4.93 -2.87 6.25
CA TYR A 177 -4.30 -2.57 4.96
C TYR A 177 -4.59 -3.63 3.90
N ALA A 178 -4.41 -4.92 4.23
CA ALA A 178 -4.61 -6.03 3.29
C ALA A 178 -6.03 -6.08 2.69
N PHE A 179 -7.02 -5.57 3.41
CA PHE A 179 -8.40 -5.50 2.95
C PHE A 179 -8.68 -4.25 2.13
N THR A 180 -8.31 -3.07 2.65
CA THR A 180 -8.66 -1.79 2.03
C THR A 180 -7.92 -1.55 0.72
N VAL A 181 -6.64 -1.95 0.63
CA VAL A 181 -5.83 -1.76 -0.59
C VAL A 181 -6.45 -2.48 -1.80
N VAL A 182 -7.01 -3.66 -1.61
CA VAL A 182 -7.65 -4.44 -2.69
C VAL A 182 -8.91 -3.76 -3.20
N ILE A 183 -9.73 -3.24 -2.29
CA ILE A 183 -10.97 -2.54 -2.63
C ILE A 183 -10.66 -1.23 -3.36
N ASP A 184 -9.72 -0.47 -2.83
CA ASP A 184 -9.35 0.82 -3.42
C ASP A 184 -8.66 0.66 -4.77
N ASP A 185 -7.76 -0.31 -4.92
CA ASP A 185 -7.12 -0.57 -6.21
C ASP A 185 -8.16 -0.96 -7.28
N TYR A 186 -9.21 -1.71 -6.91
CA TYR A 186 -10.34 -2.00 -7.80
C TYR A 186 -11.15 -0.76 -8.16
N LEU A 187 -11.61 -0.01 -7.16
CA LEU A 187 -12.46 1.16 -7.37
C LEU A 187 -11.75 2.33 -8.06
N GLN A 188 -10.44 2.39 -7.94
CA GLN A 188 -9.58 3.35 -8.64
C GLN A 188 -9.09 2.84 -10.00
N GLU A 189 -9.59 1.69 -10.46
CA GLU A 189 -9.22 1.09 -11.74
C GLU A 189 -7.69 0.93 -11.90
N ILE A 190 -7.00 0.60 -10.80
CA ILE A 190 -5.55 0.42 -10.82
C ILE A 190 -5.20 -0.82 -11.64
N THR A 191 -4.46 -0.61 -12.71
CA THR A 191 -3.95 -1.68 -13.58
C THR A 191 -2.50 -2.03 -13.28
N ARG A 192 -1.78 -1.12 -12.60
CA ARG A 192 -0.37 -1.25 -12.27
C ARG A 192 -0.06 -0.83 -10.84
N VAL A 193 0.48 -1.74 -10.06
CA VAL A 193 0.93 -1.50 -8.69
C VAL A 193 2.45 -1.51 -8.64
N VAL A 194 3.06 -0.37 -8.32
CA VAL A 194 4.49 -0.28 -8.01
C VAL A 194 4.65 -0.10 -6.50
N ARG A 195 5.44 -0.97 -5.86
CA ARG A 195 5.63 -0.96 -4.41
C ARG A 195 6.94 -1.61 -3.99
N GLY A 196 7.37 -1.37 -2.75
CA GLY A 196 8.57 -2.02 -2.20
C GLY A 196 8.46 -3.55 -2.20
N ASP A 197 9.59 -4.20 -2.37
CA ASP A 197 9.67 -5.68 -2.40
C ASP A 197 9.46 -6.31 -1.01
N ASP A 198 9.54 -5.53 0.04
CA ASP A 198 9.16 -5.91 1.41
C ASP A 198 7.66 -6.22 1.57
N LEU A 199 6.82 -5.89 0.59
CA LEU A 199 5.39 -6.21 0.55
C LEU A 199 5.06 -7.44 -0.30
N LYS A 200 6.05 -8.20 -0.79
CA LYS A 200 5.83 -9.40 -1.62
C LYS A 200 4.91 -10.42 -0.95
N PHE A 201 5.06 -10.61 0.36
CA PHE A 201 4.25 -11.56 1.13
C PHE A 201 2.75 -11.27 1.11
N THR A 202 2.33 -10.06 0.76
CA THR A 202 0.89 -9.69 0.71
C THR A 202 0.21 -10.13 -0.60
N ILE A 203 0.96 -10.54 -1.62
CA ILE A 203 0.42 -10.85 -2.95
C ILE A 203 -0.68 -11.91 -2.87
N GLU A 204 -0.39 -12.99 -2.17
CA GLU A 204 -1.32 -14.11 -2.07
C GLU A 204 -2.61 -13.74 -1.35
N ARG A 205 -2.52 -12.97 -0.24
CA ARG A 205 -3.68 -12.43 0.48
C ARG A 205 -4.53 -11.54 -0.42
N ASN A 206 -3.89 -10.65 -1.19
CA ASN A 206 -4.58 -9.76 -2.11
C ASN A 206 -5.29 -10.56 -3.21
N ARG A 207 -4.62 -11.56 -3.81
CA ARG A 207 -5.19 -12.43 -4.85
C ARG A 207 -6.43 -13.19 -4.37
N GLN A 208 -6.39 -13.73 -3.17
CA GLN A 208 -7.54 -14.43 -2.61
C GLN A 208 -8.75 -13.52 -2.43
N LEU A 209 -8.55 -12.29 -1.92
CA LEU A 209 -9.62 -11.30 -1.82
C LEU A 209 -10.15 -10.93 -3.22
N GLN A 210 -9.26 -10.63 -4.16
CA GLN A 210 -9.63 -10.27 -5.53
C GLN A 210 -10.45 -11.39 -6.19
N THR A 211 -10.01 -12.64 -6.05
CA THR A 211 -10.74 -13.80 -6.61
C THR A 211 -12.15 -13.90 -6.05
N ILE A 212 -12.31 -13.79 -4.72
CA ILE A 212 -13.63 -13.93 -4.08
C ILE A 212 -14.55 -12.74 -4.38
N LEU A 213 -13.97 -11.54 -4.50
CA LEU A 213 -14.71 -10.33 -4.84
C LEU A 213 -14.96 -10.17 -6.35
N GLY A 214 -14.39 -11.04 -7.20
CA GLY A 214 -14.47 -10.93 -8.66
C GLY A 214 -13.70 -9.74 -9.23
N PHE A 215 -12.65 -9.28 -8.56
CA PHE A 215 -11.85 -8.13 -8.99
C PHE A 215 -10.71 -8.55 -9.92
N PRO A 216 -10.33 -7.70 -10.88
CA PRO A 216 -9.16 -7.94 -11.73
C PRO A 216 -7.87 -7.90 -10.91
N PHE A 217 -6.83 -8.56 -11.44
CA PHE A 217 -5.50 -8.55 -10.84
C PHE A 217 -4.64 -7.49 -11.52
N PRO A 218 -4.26 -6.40 -10.84
CA PRO A 218 -3.29 -5.46 -11.39
C PRO A 218 -1.92 -6.13 -11.54
N THR A 219 -1.16 -5.72 -12.54
CA THR A 219 0.24 -6.14 -12.65
C THR A 219 1.05 -5.48 -11.54
N ILE A 220 1.99 -6.23 -10.94
CA ILE A 220 2.79 -5.73 -9.81
C ILE A 220 4.25 -5.62 -10.22
N LEU A 221 4.85 -4.47 -9.93
CA LEU A 221 6.28 -4.22 -10.04
C LEU A 221 6.85 -3.98 -8.63
N HIS A 222 7.80 -4.80 -8.23
CA HIS A 222 8.49 -4.63 -6.95
C HIS A 222 9.75 -3.81 -7.13
N VAL A 223 9.91 -2.82 -6.26
CA VAL A 223 11.09 -1.97 -6.19
C VAL A 223 11.93 -2.42 -5.00
N PRO A 224 13.20 -2.78 -5.19
CA PRO A 224 14.09 -3.16 -4.11
C PRO A 224 14.19 -2.06 -3.04
N VAL A 225 14.05 -2.44 -1.77
CA VAL A 225 14.10 -1.48 -0.66
C VAL A 225 15.48 -0.84 -0.55
N VAL A 226 15.50 0.44 -0.19
CA VAL A 226 16.74 1.16 0.11
C VAL A 226 17.25 0.72 1.48
N LYS A 227 18.54 0.39 1.55
CA LYS A 227 19.21 -0.05 2.77
C LYS A 227 20.29 0.97 3.19
N ASP A 228 20.56 1.04 4.48
CA ASP A 228 21.69 1.79 5.04
C ASP A 228 23.02 1.07 4.78
N CYS A 229 24.12 1.67 5.22
CA CYS A 229 25.47 1.08 5.12
C CYS A 229 25.64 -0.25 5.88
N ASN A 230 24.77 -0.52 6.85
CA ASN A 230 24.72 -1.76 7.63
C ASN A 230 23.78 -2.80 7.02
N GLY A 231 23.21 -2.57 5.83
CA GLY A 231 22.27 -3.45 5.18
C GLY A 231 20.84 -3.44 5.75
N ARG A 232 20.50 -2.55 6.68
CA ARG A 232 19.18 -2.42 7.27
C ARG A 232 18.30 -1.55 6.38
N LYS A 233 17.03 -1.92 6.24
CA LYS A 233 16.04 -1.14 5.51
C LYS A 233 15.88 0.25 6.13
N LEU A 234 15.92 1.31 5.32
CA LEU A 234 15.59 2.66 5.74
C LEU A 234 14.15 2.76 6.23
N SER A 235 13.93 3.48 7.29
CA SER A 235 12.63 3.67 7.92
C SER A 235 12.32 5.14 8.18
N LYS A 236 11.04 5.46 8.46
CA LYS A 236 10.61 6.83 8.81
C LYS A 236 11.21 7.36 10.10
N THR A 237 11.80 6.50 10.92
CA THR A 237 12.47 6.88 12.18
C THR A 237 13.92 7.31 11.97
N ASP A 238 14.51 7.00 10.81
CA ASP A 238 15.90 7.34 10.51
C ASP A 238 15.99 8.80 10.05
N GLU A 239 16.47 9.69 10.92
CA GLU A 239 16.55 11.14 10.67
C GLU A 239 17.31 11.49 9.38
N ASP A 240 18.42 10.80 9.10
CA ASP A 240 19.25 11.05 7.91
C ASP A 240 18.58 10.59 6.61
N SER A 241 17.57 9.75 6.70
CA SER A 241 16.81 9.26 5.53
C SER A 241 15.64 10.15 5.16
N LYS A 242 15.21 11.08 6.02
CA LYS A 242 14.05 11.96 5.79
C LYS A 242 14.28 12.89 4.61
N LEU A 243 13.24 13.10 3.82
CA LEU A 243 13.32 14.05 2.71
C LEU A 243 13.42 15.48 3.23
N ARG A 244 14.33 16.23 2.63
CA ARG A 244 14.60 17.64 2.90
C ARG A 244 14.28 18.47 1.66
N GLY A 245 13.77 19.68 1.87
CA GLY A 245 13.46 20.64 0.82
C GLY A 245 14.67 21.44 0.31
N GLY A 246 14.43 22.37 -0.60
CA GLY A 246 15.41 23.32 -1.12
C GLY A 246 16.58 22.66 -1.83
N LYS A 247 17.82 23.02 -1.50
CA LYS A 247 19.02 22.53 -2.19
C LYS A 247 19.23 21.01 -2.18
N PHE A 248 18.53 20.29 -1.30
CA PHE A 248 18.65 18.83 -1.18
C PHE A 248 17.84 18.06 -2.23
N ILE A 249 16.78 18.66 -2.80
CA ILE A 249 15.82 18.01 -3.69
C ILE A 249 16.50 17.33 -4.88
N LYS A 250 17.32 18.08 -5.64
CA LYS A 250 18.02 17.54 -6.81
C LYS A 250 18.88 16.33 -6.48
N ASN A 251 19.60 16.39 -5.35
CA ASN A 251 20.45 15.27 -4.91
C ASN A 251 19.61 14.04 -4.52
N GLN A 252 18.49 14.23 -3.82
CA GLN A 252 17.60 13.15 -3.42
C GLN A 252 16.91 12.47 -4.63
N ILE A 253 16.51 13.25 -5.65
CA ILE A 253 16.01 12.70 -6.91
C ILE A 253 17.11 11.89 -7.61
N LYS A 254 18.33 12.44 -7.72
CA LYS A 254 19.47 11.75 -8.33
C LYS A 254 19.82 10.45 -7.59
N GLN A 255 19.83 10.46 -6.26
CA GLN A 255 20.05 9.26 -5.44
C GLN A 255 18.97 8.21 -5.68
N SER A 256 17.70 8.62 -5.73
CA SER A 256 16.57 7.73 -6.01
C SER A 256 16.69 7.10 -7.40
N TRP A 257 17.01 7.91 -8.41
CA TRP A 257 17.23 7.43 -9.78
C TRP A 257 18.42 6.47 -9.88
N THR A 258 19.54 6.80 -9.22
CA THR A 258 20.71 5.92 -9.17
C THR A 258 20.39 4.57 -8.55
N HIS A 259 19.59 4.55 -7.46
CA HIS A 259 19.12 3.31 -6.85
C HIS A 259 18.28 2.48 -7.82
N LEU A 260 17.33 3.10 -8.52
CA LEU A 260 16.50 2.44 -9.52
C LEU A 260 17.34 1.87 -10.66
N ARG A 261 18.25 2.67 -11.25
CA ARG A 261 19.12 2.22 -12.34
C ARG A 261 19.99 1.01 -11.97
N LYS A 262 20.40 0.93 -10.72
CA LYS A 262 21.24 -0.18 -10.22
C LYS A 262 20.46 -1.48 -9.97
N ASN A 263 19.19 -1.36 -9.58
CA ASN A 263 18.47 -2.47 -8.95
C ASN A 263 17.21 -2.92 -9.72
N MET A 264 16.78 -2.15 -10.73
CA MET A 264 15.62 -2.51 -11.55
C MET A 264 16.05 -3.18 -12.87
N PRO A 265 15.16 -3.96 -13.51
CA PRO A 265 15.46 -4.58 -14.80
C PRO A 265 15.84 -3.56 -15.87
N SER A 266 16.85 -3.86 -16.72
CA SER A 266 17.32 -2.97 -17.78
C SER A 266 16.20 -2.55 -18.73
N SER A 267 15.32 -3.48 -19.10
CA SER A 267 14.16 -3.18 -19.97
C SER A 267 13.20 -2.15 -19.36
N TRP A 268 13.02 -2.18 -18.04
CA TRP A 268 12.23 -1.16 -17.36
C TRP A 268 12.94 0.19 -17.33
N ILE A 269 14.26 0.21 -17.07
CA ILE A 269 15.07 1.43 -17.07
C ILE A 269 15.03 2.09 -18.46
N GLU A 270 15.25 1.33 -19.53
CA GLU A 270 15.18 1.82 -20.92
C GLU A 270 13.82 2.45 -21.23
N LYS A 271 12.73 1.81 -20.76
CA LYS A 271 11.37 2.32 -20.94
C LYS A 271 11.15 3.68 -20.26
N VAL A 272 11.63 3.85 -19.03
CA VAL A 272 11.30 5.03 -18.21
C VAL A 272 12.33 6.16 -18.29
N THR A 273 13.51 5.92 -18.83
CA THR A 273 14.58 6.93 -18.95
C THR A 273 14.13 8.20 -19.69
N PRO A 274 13.46 8.13 -20.86
CA PRO A 274 13.00 9.33 -21.54
C PRO A 274 12.03 10.16 -20.70
N THR A 275 11.17 9.50 -19.92
CA THR A 275 10.24 10.16 -19.01
C THR A 275 10.99 10.83 -17.86
N TYR A 276 11.99 10.16 -17.29
CA TYR A 276 12.82 10.73 -16.24
C TYR A 276 13.54 11.99 -16.73
N GLU A 277 14.13 11.96 -17.92
CA GLU A 277 14.80 13.12 -18.53
C GLU A 277 13.84 14.28 -18.79
N THR A 278 12.61 13.98 -19.24
CA THR A 278 11.59 15.01 -19.49
C THR A 278 11.13 15.73 -18.21
N PHE A 279 10.96 15.02 -17.10
CA PHE A 279 10.38 15.59 -15.87
C PHE A 279 11.41 16.12 -14.87
N PHE A 280 12.67 15.67 -14.93
CA PHE A 280 13.66 15.95 -13.88
C PHE A 280 14.97 16.57 -14.38
N PHE A 281 15.10 16.81 -15.68
CA PHE A 281 16.21 17.52 -16.35
C PHE A 281 15.70 18.48 -17.42
#